data_49ca3c38a887f4c5a3d1308a7acf7522
#
_entry.id   49ca3c38a887f4c5a3d1308a7acf7522
#
_cell.length_a   1.000
_cell.length_b   1.000
_cell.length_c   1.000
_cell.angle_alpha   90.00
_cell.angle_beta   90.00
_cell.angle_gamma   90.00
#
_symmetry.space_group_name_H-M   'P 1'
#
loop_
_entity.id
_entity.type
_entity.pdbx_description
1 polymer ?
#
loop_
_entity_poly.entity_id
_entity_poly.type
_entity_poly.pdbx_seq_one_letter_code
_entity_poly.pdbx_strand_id
1 'polypeptide(L)'
;MTNLDWDLDGSALAAQFGMEEVLLVNDLVATTAGAVLLPKDSLITLNQGRPEIGGNIGVLAVGTGLGQSFAVPLLDELGNNQFQPFPTEGGHVSFAPRNQEQIELLQLLLTRSERQTPHVSVEQVCSGMALPDLYAFQLTRCPEPEWMRKKRLATTPDALSPLIVASANAALTGITGGLPCKPAVQAVQLLFDILAAEAANMSLKVLATGGIYLGGGMLPRVLAHIDQGRFMEIFCRGVYRDMLANIQVHIITNPKTALIGARQLAMKIKK
;
A
#
# COMPACT_ATOMS: atom_id res chain seq x y z
N MET A 1 13.45 -8.46 13.67
CA MET A 1 12.21 -7.82 13.12
C MET A 1 12.47 -6.32 13.03
N THR A 2 11.97 -5.62 12.03
CA THR A 2 12.40 -4.25 11.68
C THR A 2 12.11 -3.19 12.77
N ASN A 3 11.18 -3.43 13.68
CA ASN A 3 10.76 -2.47 14.71
C ASN A 3 10.72 -3.05 16.14
N LEU A 4 11.25 -4.23 16.34
CA LEU A 4 11.30 -4.90 17.65
C LEU A 4 12.66 -5.56 17.81
N ASP A 5 13.24 -5.46 19.01
CA ASP A 5 14.49 -6.14 19.40
C ASP A 5 14.29 -7.66 19.60
N TRP A 6 13.44 -8.27 18.78
CA TRP A 6 13.18 -9.69 18.83
C TRP A 6 14.03 -10.41 17.80
N ASP A 7 14.83 -11.34 18.28
CA ASP A 7 15.50 -12.34 17.44
C ASP A 7 14.61 -13.59 17.38
N LEU A 8 14.05 -13.89 16.21
CA LEU A 8 13.19 -15.04 15.99
C LEU A 8 13.98 -16.10 15.25
N ASP A 9 14.17 -17.25 15.88
CA ASP A 9 14.79 -18.43 15.29
C ASP A 9 13.74 -19.52 15.02
N GLY A 10 13.63 -19.95 13.76
CA GLY A 10 12.63 -20.95 13.35
C GLY A 10 12.87 -22.30 14.03
N SER A 11 14.12 -22.70 14.23
CA SER A 11 14.46 -23.97 14.87
C SER A 11 14.11 -23.95 16.37
N ALA A 12 14.37 -22.83 17.06
CA ALA A 12 13.97 -22.64 18.46
C ALA A 12 12.45 -22.69 18.62
N LEU A 13 11.71 -22.03 17.71
CA LEU A 13 10.24 -22.07 17.70
C LEU A 13 9.72 -23.47 17.40
N ALA A 14 10.31 -24.21 16.46
CA ALA A 14 9.94 -25.59 16.17
C ALA A 14 10.08 -26.48 17.40
N ALA A 15 11.22 -26.37 18.09
CA ALA A 15 11.45 -27.13 19.32
C ALA A 15 10.48 -26.74 20.43
N GLN A 16 10.22 -25.43 20.61
CA GLN A 16 9.31 -24.93 21.65
C GLN A 16 7.87 -25.40 21.48
N PHE A 17 7.39 -25.45 20.23
CA PHE A 17 6.01 -25.80 19.91
C PHE A 17 5.82 -27.27 19.48
N GLY A 18 6.87 -28.07 19.49
CA GLY A 18 6.83 -29.48 19.08
C GLY A 18 6.48 -29.66 17.59
N MET A 19 6.93 -28.73 16.74
CA MET A 19 6.74 -28.76 15.29
C MET A 19 7.96 -29.38 14.63
N GLU A 20 7.76 -30.04 13.47
CA GLU A 20 8.86 -30.58 12.68
C GLU A 20 9.74 -29.45 12.08
N GLU A 21 9.08 -28.38 11.61
CA GLU A 21 9.73 -27.23 10.99
C GLU A 21 8.92 -25.97 11.21
N VAL A 22 9.58 -24.82 11.36
CA VAL A 22 8.98 -23.48 11.34
C VAL A 22 9.69 -22.61 10.30
N LEU A 23 8.96 -22.18 9.28
CA LEU A 23 9.42 -21.25 8.26
C LEU A 23 9.08 -19.82 8.65
N LEU A 24 10.10 -18.98 8.82
CA LEU A 24 9.93 -17.54 9.00
C LEU A 24 9.86 -16.88 7.62
N VAL A 25 8.78 -16.18 7.35
CA VAL A 25 8.56 -15.48 6.07
C VAL A 25 8.27 -14.00 6.33
N ASN A 26 8.66 -13.15 5.38
CA ASN A 26 8.28 -11.75 5.37
C ASN A 26 6.75 -11.64 5.26
N ASP A 27 6.15 -10.65 5.97
CA ASP A 27 4.69 -10.44 6.00
C ASP A 27 4.09 -10.14 4.63
N LEU A 28 4.82 -9.43 3.76
CA LEU A 28 4.41 -9.15 2.39
C LEU A 28 4.45 -10.40 1.51
N VAL A 29 5.43 -11.29 1.72
CA VAL A 29 5.49 -12.59 1.06
C VAL A 29 4.26 -13.42 1.43
N ALA A 30 3.92 -13.46 2.71
CA ALA A 30 2.70 -14.12 3.19
C ALA A 30 1.44 -13.45 2.61
N THR A 31 1.36 -12.12 2.63
CA THR A 31 0.23 -11.37 2.04
C THR A 31 0.07 -11.68 0.56
N THR A 32 1.16 -11.75 -0.20
CA THR A 32 1.14 -12.05 -1.63
C THR A 32 0.68 -13.49 -1.90
N ALA A 33 1.18 -14.46 -1.13
CA ALA A 33 0.71 -15.84 -1.21
C ALA A 33 -0.79 -15.97 -0.89
N GLY A 34 -1.30 -15.13 0.03
CA GLY A 34 -2.71 -15.11 0.39
C GLY A 34 -3.59 -14.39 -0.64
N ALA A 35 -3.10 -13.30 -1.25
CA ALA A 35 -3.88 -12.47 -2.16
C ALA A 35 -4.47 -13.25 -3.34
N VAL A 36 -3.71 -14.19 -3.91
CA VAL A 36 -4.14 -15.04 -5.03
C VAL A 36 -5.19 -16.08 -4.65
N LEU A 37 -5.41 -16.31 -3.35
CA LEU A 37 -6.36 -17.29 -2.82
C LEU A 37 -7.65 -16.64 -2.33
N LEU A 38 -7.74 -15.30 -2.36
CA LEU A 38 -8.89 -14.59 -1.84
C LEU A 38 -10.12 -14.81 -2.71
N PRO A 39 -11.28 -15.08 -2.10
CA PRO A 39 -12.54 -15.06 -2.81
C PRO A 39 -12.93 -13.63 -3.21
N LYS A 40 -13.78 -13.49 -4.21
CA LYS A 40 -14.16 -12.19 -4.79
C LYS A 40 -14.80 -11.22 -3.78
N ASP A 41 -15.51 -11.73 -2.78
CA ASP A 41 -16.13 -10.94 -1.71
C ASP A 41 -15.14 -10.32 -0.73
N SER A 42 -13.90 -10.79 -0.76
CA SER A 42 -12.76 -10.24 -0.01
C SER A 42 -11.98 -9.17 -0.81
N LEU A 43 -12.50 -8.76 -1.96
CA LEU A 43 -11.85 -7.81 -2.87
C LEU A 43 -12.83 -6.72 -3.32
N ILE A 44 -12.35 -5.47 -3.37
CA ILE A 44 -13.02 -4.38 -4.08
C ILE A 44 -12.27 -4.15 -5.39
N THR A 45 -12.97 -4.27 -6.51
CA THR A 45 -12.37 -4.14 -7.84
C THR A 45 -12.39 -2.70 -8.31
N LEU A 46 -11.20 -2.12 -8.52
CA LEU A 46 -11.03 -0.81 -9.15
C LEU A 46 -10.96 -0.91 -10.68
N ASN A 47 -10.37 -1.97 -11.18
CA ASN A 47 -10.35 -2.28 -12.61
C ASN A 47 -10.54 -3.78 -12.82
N GLN A 48 -11.55 -4.13 -13.61
CA GLN A 48 -11.78 -5.53 -13.96
C GLN A 48 -10.69 -6.06 -14.90
N GLY A 49 -10.22 -5.24 -15.81
CA GLY A 49 -9.20 -5.60 -16.79
C GLY A 49 -9.53 -6.86 -17.61
N ARG A 50 -8.48 -7.44 -18.16
CA ARG A 50 -8.48 -8.75 -18.84
C ARG A 50 -7.22 -9.49 -18.41
N PRO A 51 -7.21 -10.09 -17.21
CA PRO A 51 -6.00 -10.71 -16.67
C PRO A 51 -5.53 -11.87 -17.55
N GLU A 52 -4.24 -11.95 -17.76
CA GLU A 52 -3.62 -13.09 -18.42
C GLU A 52 -3.55 -14.29 -17.47
N ILE A 53 -4.00 -15.44 -17.94
CA ILE A 53 -3.84 -16.69 -17.19
C ILE A 53 -2.34 -17.01 -17.10
N GLY A 54 -1.82 -17.13 -15.89
CA GLY A 54 -0.38 -17.31 -15.69
C GLY A 54 0.45 -16.03 -15.82
N GLY A 55 -0.16 -14.86 -15.78
CA GLY A 55 0.53 -13.57 -15.65
C GLY A 55 1.05 -13.34 -14.24
N ASN A 56 2.17 -12.61 -14.11
CA ASN A 56 2.68 -12.20 -12.80
C ASN A 56 1.66 -11.32 -12.08
N ILE A 57 1.73 -11.31 -10.75
CA ILE A 57 0.95 -10.39 -9.91
C ILE A 57 1.86 -9.47 -9.11
N GLY A 58 1.37 -8.27 -8.80
CA GLY A 58 2.03 -7.35 -7.87
C GLY A 58 1.14 -7.07 -6.66
N VAL A 59 1.75 -6.89 -5.50
CA VAL A 59 1.07 -6.54 -4.24
C VAL A 59 1.73 -5.31 -3.65
N LEU A 60 0.93 -4.29 -3.34
CA LEU A 60 1.35 -3.11 -2.61
C LEU A 60 0.52 -3.01 -1.33
N ALA A 61 1.16 -2.94 -0.18
CA ALA A 61 0.49 -2.86 1.12
C ALA A 61 0.78 -1.53 1.82
N VAL A 62 -0.23 -0.66 1.86
CA VAL A 62 -0.17 0.63 2.57
C VAL A 62 -0.60 0.43 4.01
N GLY A 63 0.38 0.37 4.89
CA GLY A 63 0.22 0.27 6.34
C GLY A 63 0.83 1.47 7.05
N THR A 64 1.57 1.23 8.13
CA THR A 64 2.46 2.23 8.75
C THR A 64 3.50 2.67 7.72
N GLY A 65 4.14 1.73 7.02
CA GLY A 65 5.00 1.92 5.87
C GLY A 65 4.32 1.53 4.55
N LEU A 66 5.12 1.34 3.51
CA LEU A 66 4.72 0.83 2.20
C LEU A 66 5.50 -0.44 1.86
N GLY A 67 4.87 -1.59 2.00
CA GLY A 67 5.46 -2.84 1.55
C GLY A 67 5.10 -3.15 0.11
N GLN A 68 6.02 -3.80 -0.61
CA GLN A 68 5.81 -4.27 -1.98
C GLN A 68 6.32 -5.70 -2.13
N SER A 69 5.61 -6.51 -2.88
CA SER A 69 6.07 -7.82 -3.30
C SER A 69 5.37 -8.24 -4.59
N PHE A 70 5.84 -9.30 -5.22
CA PHE A 70 5.21 -9.84 -6.42
C PHE A 70 5.22 -11.36 -6.39
N ALA A 71 4.41 -12.00 -7.24
CA ALA A 71 4.48 -13.44 -7.43
C ALA A 71 4.52 -13.79 -8.91
N VAL A 72 5.29 -14.84 -9.21
CA VAL A 72 5.42 -15.44 -10.53
C VAL A 72 4.71 -16.78 -10.51
N PRO A 73 3.85 -17.07 -11.49
CA PRO A 73 3.26 -18.40 -11.64
C PRO A 73 4.33 -19.40 -12.10
N LEU A 74 4.48 -20.47 -11.36
CA LEU A 74 5.30 -21.61 -11.72
C LEU A 74 4.39 -22.81 -11.95
N LEU A 75 4.72 -23.65 -12.93
CA LEU A 75 3.99 -24.89 -13.14
C LEU A 75 4.42 -25.91 -12.08
N ASP A 76 3.45 -26.55 -11.43
CA ASP A 76 3.72 -27.72 -10.60
C ASP A 76 3.96 -28.97 -11.49
N GLU A 77 4.27 -30.09 -10.85
CA GLU A 77 4.51 -31.38 -11.55
C GLU A 77 3.29 -31.85 -12.35
N LEU A 78 2.10 -31.35 -12.05
CA LEU A 78 0.85 -31.65 -12.73
C LEU A 78 0.48 -30.62 -13.79
N GLY A 79 1.33 -29.61 -14.02
CA GLY A 79 1.10 -28.52 -14.98
C GLY A 79 0.14 -27.44 -14.52
N ASN A 80 -0.20 -27.36 -13.20
CA ASN A 80 -1.03 -26.30 -12.67
C ASN A 80 -0.17 -25.09 -12.27
N ASN A 81 -0.70 -23.88 -12.48
CA ASN A 81 -0.05 -22.65 -12.02
C ASN A 81 -0.06 -22.57 -10.49
N GLN A 82 1.13 -22.52 -9.91
CA GLN A 82 1.33 -22.19 -8.49
C GLN A 82 2.09 -20.88 -8.38
N PHE A 83 1.51 -19.88 -7.72
CA PHE A 83 2.18 -18.62 -7.51
C PHE A 83 3.30 -18.77 -6.47
N GLN A 84 4.51 -18.35 -6.86
CA GLN A 84 5.67 -18.24 -6.00
C GLN A 84 5.87 -16.75 -5.67
N PRO A 85 5.69 -16.32 -4.39
CA PRO A 85 5.90 -14.96 -3.99
C PRO A 85 7.39 -14.64 -3.80
N PHE A 86 7.75 -13.39 -4.12
CA PHE A 86 9.10 -12.86 -3.97
C PHE A 86 9.05 -11.53 -3.21
N PRO A 87 9.92 -11.31 -2.21
CA PRO A 87 10.02 -10.06 -1.49
C PRO A 87 10.66 -8.96 -2.35
N THR A 88 10.38 -7.72 -2.03
CA THR A 88 11.10 -6.55 -2.53
C THR A 88 11.19 -5.48 -1.45
N GLU A 89 12.14 -4.56 -1.60
CA GLU A 89 12.20 -3.31 -0.86
C GLU A 89 11.70 -2.12 -1.72
N GLY A 90 10.69 -2.39 -2.54
CA GLY A 90 10.14 -1.42 -3.51
C GLY A 90 9.55 -0.17 -2.87
N GLY A 91 9.14 -0.20 -1.59
CA GLY A 91 8.72 0.99 -0.85
C GLY A 91 9.85 2.02 -0.68
N HIS A 92 11.10 1.56 -0.65
CA HIS A 92 12.28 2.39 -0.45
C HIS A 92 12.91 2.93 -1.75
N VAL A 93 12.36 2.62 -2.93
CA VAL A 93 12.82 3.26 -4.18
C VAL A 93 12.52 4.74 -4.18
N SER A 94 13.25 5.51 -5.01
CA SER A 94 13.07 6.95 -5.11
C SER A 94 11.67 7.32 -5.56
N PHE A 95 11.06 8.29 -4.88
CA PHE A 95 9.80 8.90 -5.31
C PHE A 95 9.99 9.62 -6.65
N ALA A 96 9.16 9.30 -7.62
CA ALA A 96 9.15 9.91 -8.95
C ALA A 96 7.91 10.81 -9.11
N PRO A 97 8.01 12.14 -8.89
CA PRO A 97 6.90 13.06 -9.04
C PRO A 97 6.42 13.13 -10.50
N ARG A 98 5.09 13.19 -10.70
CA ARG A 98 4.45 13.14 -12.03
C ARG A 98 3.88 14.47 -12.49
N ASN A 99 3.70 15.42 -11.60
CA ASN A 99 3.12 16.71 -11.87
C ASN A 99 3.74 17.78 -10.96
N GLN A 100 3.40 19.04 -11.20
CA GLN A 100 3.94 20.18 -10.46
C GLN A 100 3.69 20.06 -8.94
N GLU A 101 2.50 19.61 -8.53
CA GLU A 101 2.18 19.42 -7.10
C GLU A 101 3.13 18.42 -6.43
N GLN A 102 3.41 17.31 -7.08
CA GLN A 102 4.33 16.28 -6.55
C GLN A 102 5.80 16.72 -6.60
N ILE A 103 6.18 17.57 -7.56
CA ILE A 103 7.52 18.20 -7.60
C ILE A 103 7.68 19.14 -6.39
N GLU A 104 6.69 19.98 -6.11
CA GLU A 104 6.70 20.88 -4.95
C GLU A 104 6.72 20.09 -3.63
N LEU A 105 5.97 18.99 -3.53
CA LEU A 105 6.04 18.07 -2.39
C LEU A 105 7.47 17.52 -2.21
N LEU A 106 8.09 17.01 -3.28
CA LEU A 106 9.47 16.51 -3.24
C LEU A 106 10.44 17.60 -2.77
N GLN A 107 10.34 18.82 -3.32
CA GLN A 107 11.18 19.95 -2.92
C GLN A 107 11.01 20.27 -1.43
N LEU A 108 9.76 20.34 -0.93
CA LEU A 108 9.49 20.55 0.50
C LEU A 108 10.14 19.49 1.37
N LEU A 109 10.01 18.22 0.97
CA LEU A 109 10.56 17.09 1.74
C LEU A 109 12.09 17.08 1.73
N LEU A 110 12.73 17.47 0.65
CA LEU A 110 14.20 17.56 0.55
C LEU A 110 14.79 18.69 1.41
N THR A 111 14.03 19.77 1.70
CA THR A 111 14.49 20.90 2.52
C THR A 111 14.43 20.62 4.03
N ARG A 112 13.82 19.52 4.47
CA ARG A 112 13.73 19.19 5.91
C ARG A 112 15.09 18.77 6.44
N SER A 113 15.61 19.54 7.39
CA SER A 113 16.94 19.36 8.02
C SER A 113 17.10 18.05 8.81
N GLU A 114 15.99 17.39 9.15
CA GLU A 114 15.98 16.14 9.93
C GLU A 114 16.33 14.91 9.07
N ARG A 115 16.40 15.04 7.76
CA ARG A 115 16.76 13.94 6.87
C ARG A 115 18.26 13.76 6.79
N GLN A 116 18.72 12.58 7.14
CA GLN A 116 20.14 12.20 7.07
C GLN A 116 20.66 12.06 5.62
N THR A 117 19.75 11.88 4.65
CA THR A 117 20.08 11.71 3.23
C THR A 117 19.15 12.55 2.35
N PRO A 118 19.62 13.09 1.21
CA PRO A 118 18.79 13.82 0.25
C PRO A 118 17.92 12.89 -0.61
N HIS A 119 17.40 11.82 -0.03
CA HIS A 119 16.58 10.82 -0.70
C HIS A 119 15.17 10.84 -0.13
N VAL A 120 14.16 10.87 -1.01
CA VAL A 120 12.75 10.70 -0.66
C VAL A 120 12.25 9.41 -1.28
N SER A 121 11.93 8.42 -0.46
CA SER A 121 11.36 7.16 -0.93
C SER A 121 9.87 7.26 -1.21
N VAL A 122 9.33 6.31 -1.97
CA VAL A 122 7.86 6.22 -2.20
C VAL A 122 7.13 6.03 -0.88
N GLU A 123 7.65 5.25 0.06
CA GLU A 123 7.07 5.05 1.40
C GLU A 123 6.88 6.38 2.14
N GLN A 124 7.84 7.31 2.02
CA GLN A 124 7.79 8.62 2.69
C GLN A 124 6.71 9.55 2.12
N VAL A 125 6.03 9.17 1.05
CA VAL A 125 4.91 9.91 0.43
C VAL A 125 3.67 9.05 0.20
N CYS A 126 3.74 7.74 0.49
CA CYS A 126 2.64 6.79 0.26
C CYS A 126 2.55 5.76 1.40
N SER A 127 2.34 6.22 2.62
CA SER A 127 2.17 5.36 3.80
C SER A 127 1.38 6.07 4.89
N GLY A 128 1.08 5.35 5.98
CA GLY A 128 0.48 5.95 7.17
C GLY A 128 1.39 6.98 7.82
N MET A 129 2.71 6.75 7.86
CA MET A 129 3.70 7.70 8.36
C MET A 129 3.88 8.92 7.44
N ALA A 130 3.55 8.82 6.17
CA ALA A 130 3.62 9.93 5.21
C ALA A 130 2.51 10.96 5.39
N LEU A 131 1.34 10.57 5.96
CA LEU A 131 0.18 11.45 6.03
C LEU A 131 0.43 12.80 6.73
N PRO A 132 1.18 12.90 7.85
CA PRO A 132 1.51 14.18 8.45
C PRO A 132 2.26 15.12 7.50
N ASP A 133 3.15 14.56 6.68
CA ASP A 133 3.93 15.31 5.70
C ASP A 133 3.07 15.78 4.52
N LEU A 134 2.22 14.90 4.01
CA LEU A 134 1.24 15.25 2.98
C LEU A 134 0.26 16.32 3.49
N TYR A 135 -0.19 16.20 4.75
CA TYR A 135 -1.05 17.18 5.37
C TYR A 135 -0.34 18.53 5.52
N ALA A 136 0.89 18.54 6.05
CA ALA A 136 1.68 19.78 6.19
C ALA A 136 1.93 20.44 4.83
N PHE A 137 2.15 19.66 3.77
CA PHE A 137 2.23 20.17 2.41
C PHE A 137 0.90 20.82 1.98
N GLN A 138 -0.23 20.19 2.23
CA GLN A 138 -1.53 20.77 1.88
C GLN A 138 -1.86 22.05 2.67
N LEU A 139 -1.31 22.23 3.88
CA LEU A 139 -1.44 23.49 4.63
C LEU A 139 -0.74 24.67 3.94
N THR A 140 0.25 24.44 3.08
CA THR A 140 0.86 25.52 2.27
C THR A 140 -0.04 25.97 1.12
N ARG A 141 -1.09 25.22 0.78
CA ARG A 141 -1.94 25.38 -0.41
C ARG A 141 -3.38 25.77 -0.08
N CYS A 142 -3.86 25.43 1.09
CA CYS A 142 -5.21 25.77 1.53
C CYS A 142 -5.32 25.97 3.06
N PRO A 143 -6.26 26.84 3.51
CA PRO A 143 -6.38 27.16 4.92
C PRO A 143 -6.86 25.97 5.74
N GLU A 144 -6.30 25.83 6.95
CA GLU A 144 -6.72 24.87 7.95
C GLU A 144 -7.93 25.43 8.75
N PRO A 145 -9.02 24.66 8.92
CA PRO A 145 -10.08 25.05 9.82
C PRO A 145 -9.60 25.19 11.28
N GLU A 146 -10.06 26.19 12.00
CA GLU A 146 -9.61 26.50 13.36
C GLU A 146 -9.81 25.32 14.34
N TRP A 147 -10.92 24.56 14.19
CA TRP A 147 -11.18 23.38 15.00
C TRP A 147 -10.13 22.27 14.78
N MET A 148 -9.66 22.09 13.52
CA MET A 148 -8.62 21.11 13.19
C MET A 148 -7.26 21.56 13.70
N ARG A 149 -6.94 22.84 13.55
CA ARG A 149 -5.72 23.44 14.10
C ARG A 149 -5.60 23.22 15.60
N LYS A 150 -6.67 23.50 16.37
CA LYS A 150 -6.70 23.24 17.82
C LYS A 150 -6.45 21.78 18.15
N LYS A 151 -7.13 20.86 17.47
CA LYS A 151 -6.92 19.40 17.67
C LYS A 151 -5.50 18.98 17.33
N ARG A 152 -4.97 19.41 16.18
CA ARG A 152 -3.62 19.07 15.74
C ARG A 152 -2.55 19.53 16.71
N LEU A 153 -2.64 20.76 17.23
CA LEU A 153 -1.69 21.29 18.21
C LEU A 153 -1.75 20.58 19.58
N ALA A 154 -2.86 19.94 19.90
CA ALA A 154 -3.03 19.14 21.11
C ALA A 154 -2.76 17.64 20.93
N THR A 155 -2.39 17.22 19.71
CA THR A 155 -2.23 15.79 19.33
C THR A 155 -0.75 15.43 19.31
N THR A 156 -0.42 14.25 19.81
CA THR A 156 0.95 13.69 19.73
C THR A 156 1.29 13.31 18.29
N PRO A 157 2.57 13.27 17.90
CA PRO A 157 2.98 12.87 16.55
C PRO A 157 2.38 11.53 16.10
N ASP A 158 2.35 10.52 16.97
CA ASP A 158 1.84 9.18 16.64
C ASP A 158 0.31 9.15 16.38
N ALA A 159 -0.43 10.08 16.99
CA ALA A 159 -1.87 10.20 16.82
C ALA A 159 -2.28 11.15 15.67
N LEU A 160 -1.31 11.78 15.00
CA LEU A 160 -1.62 12.77 13.96
C LEU A 160 -2.20 12.12 12.70
N SER A 161 -1.64 11.00 12.24
CA SER A 161 -2.18 10.26 11.07
C SER A 161 -3.61 9.79 11.31
N PRO A 162 -3.97 9.15 12.43
CA PRO A 162 -5.36 8.85 12.76
C PRO A 162 -6.28 10.09 12.79
N LEU A 163 -5.81 11.22 13.31
CA LEU A 163 -6.58 12.48 13.33
C LEU A 163 -6.86 12.99 11.90
N ILE A 164 -5.86 12.97 11.02
CA ILE A 164 -6.01 13.38 9.62
C ILE A 164 -7.04 12.49 8.91
N VAL A 165 -6.93 11.17 9.06
CA VAL A 165 -7.88 10.20 8.47
C VAL A 165 -9.30 10.45 9.00
N ALA A 166 -9.47 10.60 10.32
CA ALA A 166 -10.78 10.87 10.91
C ALA A 166 -11.37 12.20 10.40
N SER A 167 -10.52 13.24 10.25
CA SER A 167 -10.93 14.55 9.74
C SER A 167 -11.31 14.52 8.25
N ALA A 168 -10.61 13.71 7.45
CA ALA A 168 -10.98 13.48 6.06
C ALA A 168 -12.33 12.74 5.98
N ASN A 169 -12.50 11.65 6.72
CA ASN A 169 -13.74 10.86 6.73
C ASN A 169 -14.96 11.68 7.20
N ALA A 170 -14.79 12.53 8.21
CA ALA A 170 -15.84 13.42 8.69
C ALA A 170 -16.34 14.40 7.60
N ALA A 171 -15.48 14.77 6.65
CA ALA A 171 -15.86 15.61 5.51
C ALA A 171 -16.85 14.92 4.56
N LEU A 172 -16.84 13.59 4.46
CA LEU A 172 -17.78 12.82 3.63
C LEU A 172 -19.16 12.69 4.26
N THR A 173 -19.22 12.65 5.60
CA THR A 173 -20.48 12.41 6.33
C THR A 173 -21.22 13.71 6.71
N GLY A 174 -20.59 14.87 6.54
CA GLY A 174 -21.14 16.15 6.97
C GLY A 174 -21.27 16.32 8.49
N ILE A 175 -20.78 15.35 9.30
CA ILE A 175 -20.91 15.32 10.77
C ILE A 175 -19.73 16.05 11.44
N THR A 176 -19.32 17.18 10.90
CA THR A 176 -18.14 17.88 11.45
C THR A 176 -18.51 18.98 12.47
N GLY A 177 -19.79 19.34 12.62
CA GLY A 177 -20.16 20.52 13.41
C GLY A 177 -19.46 21.81 12.95
N GLY A 178 -18.76 21.78 11.82
CA GLY A 178 -17.96 22.86 11.25
C GLY A 178 -17.62 22.65 9.79
N LEU A 179 -16.77 23.51 9.21
CA LEU A 179 -16.30 23.39 7.83
C LEU A 179 -15.47 22.10 7.64
N PRO A 180 -15.64 21.39 6.51
CA PRO A 180 -14.80 20.24 6.18
C PRO A 180 -13.30 20.58 6.22
N CYS A 181 -12.46 19.63 6.68
CA CYS A 181 -11.02 19.80 6.68
C CYS A 181 -10.46 19.51 5.27
N LYS A 182 -10.50 20.49 4.38
CA LYS A 182 -10.01 20.38 3.01
C LYS A 182 -8.56 19.88 2.94
N PRO A 183 -7.59 20.37 3.74
CA PRO A 183 -6.23 19.84 3.74
C PRO A 183 -6.15 18.34 4.03
N ALA A 184 -7.00 17.81 4.94
CA ALA A 184 -7.00 16.37 5.25
C ALA A 184 -7.53 15.53 4.07
N VAL A 185 -8.59 15.98 3.42
CA VAL A 185 -9.13 15.30 2.21
C VAL A 185 -8.09 15.31 1.10
N GLN A 186 -7.42 16.44 0.86
CA GLN A 186 -6.40 16.56 -0.20
C GLN A 186 -5.15 15.73 0.10
N ALA A 187 -4.74 15.61 1.37
CA ALA A 187 -3.63 14.74 1.77
C ALA A 187 -3.94 13.26 1.47
N VAL A 188 -5.14 12.79 1.78
CA VAL A 188 -5.58 11.42 1.45
C VAL A 188 -5.70 11.22 -0.06
N GLN A 189 -6.21 12.21 -0.81
CA GLN A 189 -6.29 12.14 -2.26
C GLN A 189 -4.90 12.07 -2.90
N LEU A 190 -3.95 12.88 -2.44
CA LEU A 190 -2.57 12.87 -2.91
C LEU A 190 -1.89 11.53 -2.65
N LEU A 191 -2.17 10.89 -1.49
CA LEU A 191 -1.70 9.54 -1.20
C LEU A 191 -2.22 8.53 -2.24
N PHE A 192 -3.52 8.57 -2.59
CA PHE A 192 -4.07 7.70 -3.62
C PHE A 192 -3.51 7.96 -5.01
N ASP A 193 -3.23 9.21 -5.35
CA ASP A 193 -2.59 9.57 -6.62
C ASP A 193 -1.19 8.98 -6.75
N ILE A 194 -0.42 9.02 -5.66
CA ILE A 194 0.93 8.42 -5.60
C ILE A 194 0.83 6.88 -5.62
N LEU A 195 -0.12 6.30 -4.88
CA LEU A 195 -0.35 4.85 -4.89
C LEU A 195 -0.72 4.34 -6.29
N ALA A 196 -1.59 5.04 -7.01
CA ALA A 196 -1.95 4.69 -8.38
C ALA A 196 -0.74 4.69 -9.32
N ALA A 197 0.12 5.72 -9.16
CA ALA A 197 1.37 5.83 -9.92
C ALA A 197 2.33 4.68 -9.62
N GLU A 198 2.49 4.32 -8.34
CA GLU A 198 3.39 3.24 -7.93
C GLU A 198 2.84 1.86 -8.29
N ALA A 199 1.52 1.66 -8.22
CA ALA A 199 0.87 0.46 -8.73
C ALA A 199 1.14 0.24 -10.23
N ALA A 200 1.10 1.32 -11.02
CA ALA A 200 1.48 1.26 -12.43
C ALA A 200 2.99 1.01 -12.63
N ASN A 201 3.85 1.59 -11.79
CA ASN A 201 5.29 1.30 -11.81
C ASN A 201 5.56 -0.19 -11.54
N MET A 202 4.94 -0.76 -10.51
CA MET A 202 5.02 -2.19 -10.19
C MET A 202 4.54 -3.03 -11.38
N SER A 203 3.39 -2.67 -11.96
CA SER A 203 2.84 -3.37 -13.14
C SER A 203 3.82 -3.45 -14.30
N LEU A 204 4.54 -2.36 -14.57
CA LEU A 204 5.53 -2.30 -15.64
C LEU A 204 6.83 -3.03 -15.29
N LYS A 205 7.29 -2.95 -14.02
CA LYS A 205 8.55 -3.56 -13.57
C LYS A 205 8.51 -5.08 -13.59
N VAL A 206 7.38 -5.67 -13.20
CA VAL A 206 7.24 -7.13 -13.10
C VAL A 206 6.28 -7.71 -14.13
N LEU A 207 5.79 -6.91 -15.10
CA LEU A 207 4.77 -7.32 -16.06
C LEU A 207 3.59 -8.01 -15.36
N ALA A 208 2.96 -7.30 -14.40
CA ALA A 208 1.91 -7.84 -13.56
C ALA A 208 0.59 -8.04 -14.33
N THR A 209 0.62 -8.75 -15.46
CA THR A 209 -0.54 -9.00 -16.33
C THR A 209 -1.59 -9.87 -15.67
N GLY A 210 -1.23 -10.61 -14.61
CA GLY A 210 -2.15 -11.35 -13.77
C GLY A 210 -2.92 -10.48 -12.78
N GLY A 211 -2.44 -9.26 -12.49
CA GLY A 211 -3.16 -8.29 -11.66
C GLY A 211 -2.32 -7.58 -10.60
N ILE A 212 -2.89 -6.50 -10.07
CA ILE A 212 -2.38 -5.73 -8.93
C ILE A 212 -3.34 -5.85 -7.76
N TYR A 213 -2.81 -6.12 -6.58
CA TYR A 213 -3.54 -6.20 -5.32
C TYR A 213 -3.03 -5.14 -4.35
N LEU A 214 -3.93 -4.23 -3.95
CA LEU A 214 -3.65 -3.16 -3.01
C LEU A 214 -4.14 -3.58 -1.63
N GLY A 215 -3.25 -3.68 -0.66
CA GLY A 215 -3.55 -4.13 0.69
C GLY A 215 -3.06 -3.16 1.76
N GLY A 216 -2.97 -3.65 2.98
CA GLY A 216 -2.49 -2.91 4.14
C GLY A 216 -3.60 -2.30 4.98
N GLY A 217 -3.30 -2.10 6.26
CA GLY A 217 -4.29 -1.68 7.27
C GLY A 217 -4.80 -0.24 7.13
N MET A 218 -4.18 0.57 6.28
CA MET A 218 -4.58 1.95 6.05
C MET A 218 -5.70 2.06 5.00
N LEU A 219 -5.64 1.30 3.91
CA LEU A 219 -6.60 1.43 2.80
C LEU A 219 -8.06 1.28 3.22
N PRO A 220 -8.45 0.28 4.05
CA PRO A 220 -9.84 0.17 4.51
C PRO A 220 -10.35 1.42 5.26
N ARG A 221 -9.45 2.16 5.92
CA ARG A 221 -9.81 3.34 6.72
C ARG A 221 -10.08 4.59 5.87
N VAL A 222 -9.54 4.65 4.65
CA VAL A 222 -9.66 5.79 3.72
C VAL A 222 -10.35 5.42 2.42
N LEU A 223 -10.88 4.21 2.32
CA LEU A 223 -11.47 3.65 1.11
C LEU A 223 -12.57 4.54 0.50
N ALA A 224 -13.37 5.20 1.34
CA ALA A 224 -14.44 6.09 0.89
C ALA A 224 -13.94 7.34 0.14
N HIS A 225 -12.64 7.62 0.19
CA HIS A 225 -12.01 8.73 -0.55
C HIS A 225 -11.44 8.33 -1.89
N ILE A 226 -11.46 7.03 -2.24
CA ILE A 226 -10.91 6.62 -3.52
C ILE A 226 -11.82 7.05 -4.65
N ASP A 227 -11.28 7.85 -5.55
CA ASP A 227 -11.89 8.14 -6.84
C ASP A 227 -11.34 7.13 -7.85
N GLN A 228 -12.16 6.14 -8.19
CA GLN A 228 -11.78 5.07 -9.12
C GLN A 228 -11.40 5.62 -10.51
N GLY A 229 -12.12 6.62 -11.01
CA GLY A 229 -11.84 7.24 -12.30
C GLY A 229 -10.46 7.90 -12.32
N ARG A 230 -10.19 8.73 -11.31
CA ARG A 230 -8.91 9.41 -11.13
C ARG A 230 -7.76 8.41 -10.90
N PHE A 231 -8.00 7.37 -10.09
CA PHE A 231 -7.00 6.32 -9.86
C PHE A 231 -6.61 5.65 -11.19
N MET A 232 -7.58 5.26 -12.00
CA MET A 232 -7.35 4.59 -13.28
C MET A 232 -6.77 5.53 -14.34
N GLU A 233 -7.10 6.81 -14.33
CA GLU A 233 -6.47 7.81 -15.20
C GLU A 233 -4.96 7.92 -14.90
N ILE A 234 -4.58 7.90 -13.63
CA ILE A 234 -3.18 7.92 -13.19
C ILE A 234 -2.48 6.60 -13.49
N PHE A 235 -3.15 5.49 -13.25
CA PHE A 235 -2.61 4.14 -13.48
C PHE A 235 -2.37 3.89 -14.96
N CYS A 236 -3.34 4.17 -15.83
CA CYS A 236 -3.28 3.94 -17.29
C CYS A 236 -2.55 5.08 -17.99
N ARG A 237 -1.23 4.97 -18.18
CA ARG A 237 -0.41 6.05 -18.73
C ARG A 237 0.65 5.62 -19.74
N GLY A 238 1.16 6.62 -20.47
CA GLY A 238 2.29 6.48 -21.39
C GLY A 238 2.00 5.52 -22.55
N VAL A 239 3.06 5.00 -23.15
CA VAL A 239 2.98 4.10 -24.32
C VAL A 239 2.35 2.75 -23.99
N TYR A 240 2.30 2.38 -22.70
CA TYR A 240 1.71 1.13 -22.23
C TYR A 240 0.29 1.31 -21.66
N ARG A 241 -0.39 2.43 -21.98
CA ARG A 241 -1.75 2.73 -21.49
C ARG A 241 -2.72 1.56 -21.70
N ASP A 242 -2.73 0.97 -22.89
CA ASP A 242 -3.68 -0.11 -23.23
C ASP A 242 -3.35 -1.41 -22.48
N MET A 243 -2.07 -1.73 -22.30
CA MET A 243 -1.65 -2.86 -21.46
C MET A 243 -2.09 -2.63 -20.01
N LEU A 244 -1.82 -1.46 -19.44
CA LEU A 244 -2.22 -1.12 -18.06
C LEU A 244 -3.73 -1.14 -17.88
N ALA A 245 -4.51 -0.68 -18.86
CA ALA A 245 -5.97 -0.73 -18.81
C ALA A 245 -6.53 -2.17 -18.78
N ASN A 246 -5.77 -3.14 -19.26
CA ASN A 246 -6.12 -4.55 -19.20
C ASN A 246 -5.70 -5.27 -17.91
N ILE A 247 -4.87 -4.64 -17.06
CA ILE A 247 -4.48 -5.20 -15.77
C ILE A 247 -5.63 -5.03 -14.77
N GLN A 248 -6.05 -6.12 -14.15
CA GLN A 248 -7.01 -6.04 -13.04
C GLN A 248 -6.37 -5.38 -11.82
N VAL A 249 -7.14 -4.54 -11.12
CA VAL A 249 -6.69 -3.86 -9.90
C VAL A 249 -7.72 -4.09 -8.80
N HIS A 250 -7.30 -4.66 -7.70
CA HIS A 250 -8.14 -4.99 -6.57
C HIS A 250 -7.62 -4.39 -5.27
N ILE A 251 -8.54 -3.98 -4.38
CA ILE A 251 -8.23 -3.65 -2.99
C ILE A 251 -8.60 -4.87 -2.13
N ILE A 252 -7.66 -5.33 -1.33
CA ILE A 252 -7.85 -6.40 -0.37
C ILE A 252 -8.60 -5.86 0.84
N THR A 253 -9.74 -6.48 1.19
CA THR A 253 -10.54 -6.11 2.36
C THR A 253 -10.43 -7.13 3.50
N ASN A 254 -9.90 -8.32 3.23
CA ASN A 254 -9.76 -9.38 4.23
C ASN A 254 -8.52 -9.16 5.12
N PRO A 255 -8.67 -8.89 6.44
CA PRO A 255 -7.52 -8.64 7.32
C PRO A 255 -6.69 -9.90 7.60
N LYS A 256 -7.17 -11.09 7.24
CA LYS A 256 -6.49 -12.38 7.45
C LYS A 256 -5.68 -12.84 6.25
N THR A 257 -5.49 -12.00 5.23
CA THR A 257 -4.80 -12.37 3.98
C THR A 257 -3.41 -12.94 4.22
N ALA A 258 -2.60 -12.31 5.09
CA ALA A 258 -1.27 -12.81 5.44
C ALA A 258 -1.31 -14.18 6.14
N LEU A 259 -2.31 -14.42 7.00
CA LEU A 259 -2.49 -15.73 7.66
C LEU A 259 -2.89 -16.82 6.65
N ILE A 260 -3.75 -16.49 5.69
CA ILE A 260 -4.13 -17.40 4.60
C ILE A 260 -2.88 -17.79 3.79
N GLY A 261 -2.05 -16.80 3.46
CA GLY A 261 -0.81 -17.04 2.72
C GLY A 261 0.24 -17.81 3.52
N ALA A 262 0.43 -17.49 4.80
CA ALA A 262 1.34 -18.26 5.67
C ALA A 262 0.92 -19.74 5.76
N ARG A 263 -0.38 -20.02 5.89
CA ARG A 263 -0.92 -21.40 5.83
C ARG A 263 -0.56 -22.05 4.48
N GLN A 264 -0.76 -21.36 3.36
CA GLN A 264 -0.46 -21.89 2.03
C GLN A 264 1.04 -22.23 1.87
N LEU A 265 1.92 -21.36 2.37
CA LEU A 265 3.35 -21.58 2.35
C LEU A 265 3.76 -22.77 3.22
N ALA A 266 3.18 -22.88 4.43
CA ALA A 266 3.43 -24.02 5.33
C ALA A 266 3.03 -25.37 4.68
N MET A 267 1.94 -25.41 3.91
CA MET A 267 1.52 -26.64 3.22
C MET A 267 2.47 -27.08 2.11
N LYS A 268 3.35 -26.18 1.62
CA LYS A 268 4.36 -26.50 0.61
C LYS A 268 5.64 -27.12 1.19
N ILE A 269 5.92 -26.90 2.50
CA ILE A 269 7.10 -27.47 3.18
C ILE A 269 7.02 -29.00 3.24
N LYS A 270 5.80 -29.57 3.28
CA LYS A 270 5.57 -31.03 3.44
C LYS A 270 5.62 -31.82 2.10
N LYS A 271 6.01 -31.19 1.02
CA LYS A 271 6.18 -31.88 -0.27
C LYS A 271 7.65 -31.89 -0.69
#